data_12d6cd58343a32f9c1bcc0be463c642c
#
_entry.id   12d6cd58343a32f9c1bcc0be463c642c
#
_cell.length_a   1.000
_cell.length_b   1.000
_cell.length_c   1.000
_cell.angle_alpha   90.00
_cell.angle_beta   90.00
_cell.angle_gamma   90.00
#
_symmetry.space_group_name_H-M   'P 1'
#
loop_
_entity.id
_entity.type
_entity.pdbx_description
1 polymer ?
#
loop_
_entity_poly.entity_id
_entity_poly.type
_entity_poly.pdbx_seq_one_letter_code
_entity_poly.pdbx_strand_id
1 'polypeptide(L)'
;MEEYQFSQGKVLRCGYTTGSCATAASKAAVIMLLTGERVETVRIDTPKGIVLDLEPLDVEMTPDYVSCAIRKDSGDDPDDTNGVLVYARAERTDGSGIELDGGVGVGRVTKPGLACAVGGPAVNPTPRRMITQEVGKAMETAGYNGGMKLTISIPAGVEIAKKTFNPRLGIIGGLSVLGTSGIVEPMSEKALIETMYVEIRAQKARGNKNLLVFFGNYGEDFTRDEMKLDLEGHVTCSNFVGELLDYAVYCGFETLLLIGHSGKLVKVAQGVMNTHSKYADCRTELFALEAMFHGASVEVGREIYGCLTTDEVTKVLKREQIFEPVMDKVTEKIDFYMQHRVHGKIKTAALMFSNVYGILGKTKYADELIQLHKQKGV
;
A
#
# COMPACT_ATOMS: atom_id res chain seq x y z
N MET A 1 -12.24 19.48 11.73
CA MET A 1 -11.61 19.78 10.42
C MET A 1 -12.66 19.62 9.33
N GLU A 2 -12.86 20.68 8.52
CA GLU A 2 -13.83 20.70 7.40
C GLU A 2 -13.10 20.63 6.04
N GLU A 3 -12.22 19.65 5.88
CA GLU A 3 -11.53 19.41 4.62
C GLU A 3 -12.22 18.26 3.88
N TYR A 4 -12.53 18.46 2.61
CA TYR A 4 -13.25 17.50 1.79
C TYR A 4 -12.51 17.22 0.49
N GLN A 5 -12.65 16.00 -0.01
CA GLN A 5 -12.15 15.57 -1.30
C GLN A 5 -13.31 15.09 -2.18
N PHE A 6 -13.28 15.46 -3.45
CA PHE A 6 -14.20 14.90 -4.43
C PHE A 6 -13.59 13.64 -5.04
N SER A 7 -14.23 12.49 -4.84
CA SER A 7 -13.81 11.22 -5.39
C SER A 7 -15.01 10.39 -5.82
N GLN A 8 -14.95 9.81 -7.02
CA GLN A 8 -15.98 8.90 -7.59
C GLN A 8 -17.41 9.45 -7.51
N GLY A 9 -17.60 10.75 -7.78
CA GLY A 9 -18.91 11.40 -7.75
C GLY A 9 -19.42 11.73 -6.35
N LYS A 10 -18.61 11.56 -5.31
CA LYS A 10 -18.96 11.86 -3.90
C LYS A 10 -18.02 12.89 -3.31
N VAL A 11 -18.54 13.70 -2.42
CA VAL A 11 -17.75 14.57 -1.54
C VAL A 11 -17.46 13.79 -0.27
N LEU A 12 -16.21 13.50 0.00
CA LEU A 12 -15.76 12.70 1.14
C LEU A 12 -14.99 13.59 2.11
N ARG A 13 -15.25 13.44 3.41
CA ARG A 13 -14.56 14.17 4.47
C ARG A 13 -13.17 13.59 4.70
N CYS A 14 -12.15 14.44 4.67
CA CYS A 14 -10.78 14.07 5.02
C CYS A 14 -10.64 13.83 6.53
N GLY A 15 -9.65 13.03 6.89
CA GLY A 15 -9.23 12.78 8.26
C GLY A 15 -7.78 13.24 8.51
N TYR A 16 -7.20 12.81 9.62
CA TYR A 16 -5.79 13.04 9.93
C TYR A 16 -5.07 11.75 10.31
N THR A 17 -3.77 11.71 9.99
CA THR A 17 -2.96 10.49 10.06
C THR A 17 -2.56 10.12 11.49
N THR A 18 -2.10 8.87 11.70
CA THR A 18 -1.44 8.47 12.97
C THR A 18 -0.25 9.36 13.30
N GLY A 19 0.46 9.86 12.28
CA GLY A 19 1.56 10.82 12.44
C GLY A 19 1.10 12.14 13.02
N SER A 20 -0.02 12.68 12.56
CA SER A 20 -0.61 13.92 13.12
C SER A 20 -1.10 13.71 14.55
N CYS A 21 -1.74 12.57 14.84
CA CYS A 21 -2.15 12.23 16.20
C CYS A 21 -0.95 12.17 17.14
N ALA A 22 0.10 11.44 16.76
CA ALA A 22 1.33 11.32 17.55
C ALA A 22 2.01 12.68 17.77
N THR A 23 2.00 13.54 16.75
CA THR A 23 2.57 14.90 16.83
C THR A 23 1.80 15.76 17.83
N ALA A 24 0.47 15.77 17.74
CA ALA A 24 -0.38 16.54 18.63
C ALA A 24 -0.31 16.04 20.08
N ALA A 25 -0.36 14.71 20.28
CA ALA A 25 -0.22 14.12 21.61
C ALA A 25 1.16 14.45 22.22
N SER A 26 2.23 14.37 21.42
CA SER A 26 3.59 14.71 21.88
C SER A 26 3.70 16.19 22.29
N LYS A 27 3.21 17.09 21.45
CA LYS A 27 3.21 18.53 21.73
C LYS A 27 2.42 18.86 23.00
N ALA A 28 1.21 18.33 23.14
CA ALA A 28 0.36 18.54 24.30
C ALA A 28 1.01 18.02 25.58
N ALA A 29 1.54 16.79 25.56
CA ALA A 29 2.22 16.19 26.70
C ALA A 29 3.45 17.03 27.15
N VAL A 30 4.23 17.54 26.20
CA VAL A 30 5.40 18.39 26.50
C VAL A 30 4.96 19.73 27.08
N ILE A 31 3.96 20.41 26.50
CA ILE A 31 3.45 21.66 27.06
C ILE A 31 3.00 21.44 28.51
N MET A 32 2.16 20.43 28.77
CA MET A 32 1.66 20.12 30.09
C MET A 32 2.79 19.76 31.09
N LEU A 33 3.81 19.01 30.62
CA LEU A 33 4.98 18.65 31.46
C LEU A 33 5.82 19.87 31.87
N LEU A 34 5.94 20.83 30.94
CA LEU A 34 6.80 22.00 31.17
C LEU A 34 6.09 23.13 31.95
N THR A 35 4.77 23.30 31.72
CA THR A 35 3.98 24.36 32.36
C THR A 35 3.27 23.92 33.64
N GLY A 36 2.99 22.62 33.79
CA GLY A 36 2.14 22.08 34.85
C GLY A 36 0.65 22.36 34.65
N GLU A 37 0.27 22.94 33.52
CA GLU A 37 -1.12 23.31 33.22
C GLU A 37 -1.72 22.37 32.17
N ARG A 38 -3.00 22.00 32.34
CA ARG A 38 -3.72 21.13 31.39
C ARG A 38 -4.01 21.88 30.09
N VAL A 39 -3.76 21.22 28.96
CA VAL A 39 -4.07 21.72 27.63
C VAL A 39 -5.38 21.11 27.15
N GLU A 40 -6.40 21.93 26.83
CA GLU A 40 -7.69 21.49 26.33
C GLU A 40 -7.67 21.30 24.81
N THR A 41 -6.88 22.07 24.10
CA THR A 41 -6.74 21.98 22.64
C THR A 41 -5.28 22.24 22.25
N VAL A 42 -4.73 21.40 21.39
CA VAL A 42 -3.40 21.56 20.84
C VAL A 42 -3.44 21.80 19.35
N ARG A 43 -2.74 22.82 18.89
CA ARG A 43 -2.61 23.19 17.47
C ARG A 43 -1.31 22.65 16.90
N ILE A 44 -1.39 22.00 15.73
CA ILE A 44 -0.24 21.55 14.96
C ILE A 44 -0.34 21.94 13.50
N ASP A 45 0.81 22.16 12.86
CA ASP A 45 0.93 22.32 11.41
C ASP A 45 1.13 20.97 10.75
N THR A 46 0.50 20.76 9.58
CA THR A 46 0.73 19.55 8.77
C THR A 46 1.55 19.86 7.52
N PRO A 47 2.26 18.87 6.95
CA PRO A 47 3.01 19.07 5.70
C PRO A 47 2.13 19.47 4.51
N LYS A 48 0.81 19.18 4.57
CA LYS A 48 -0.16 19.65 3.56
C LYS A 48 -0.48 21.14 3.69
N GLY A 49 -0.03 21.82 4.75
CA GLY A 49 -0.34 23.21 5.04
C GLY A 49 -1.68 23.42 5.75
N ILE A 50 -2.34 22.33 6.18
CA ILE A 50 -3.56 22.38 6.96
C ILE A 50 -3.20 22.40 8.44
N VAL A 51 -3.80 23.33 9.18
CA VAL A 51 -3.67 23.41 10.63
C VAL A 51 -4.74 22.54 11.28
N LEU A 52 -4.34 21.74 12.26
CA LEU A 52 -5.24 20.89 13.05
C LEU A 52 -5.29 21.40 14.49
N ASP A 53 -6.51 21.61 14.99
CA ASP A 53 -6.78 21.83 16.40
C ASP A 53 -7.39 20.54 16.96
N LEU A 54 -6.69 19.88 17.88
CA LEU A 54 -7.01 18.55 18.39
C LEU A 54 -7.12 18.57 19.91
N GLU A 55 -8.04 17.79 20.46
CA GLU A 55 -8.29 17.68 21.90
C GLU A 55 -7.49 16.53 22.49
N PRO A 56 -6.60 16.78 23.49
CA PRO A 56 -5.93 15.72 24.25
C PRO A 56 -6.92 14.99 25.16
N LEU A 57 -6.90 13.66 25.06
CA LEU A 57 -7.72 12.74 25.85
C LEU A 57 -6.84 11.95 26.82
N ASP A 58 -7.47 11.31 27.82
CA ASP A 58 -6.79 10.40 28.78
C ASP A 58 -5.52 11.01 29.37
N VAL A 59 -5.62 12.29 29.80
CA VAL A 59 -4.49 13.05 30.32
C VAL A 59 -4.10 12.55 31.71
N GLU A 60 -2.84 12.09 31.83
CA GLU A 60 -2.19 11.73 33.10
C GLU A 60 -1.00 12.67 33.32
N MET A 61 -0.99 13.39 34.41
CA MET A 61 0.07 14.33 34.77
C MET A 61 0.71 13.91 36.10
N THR A 62 2.02 13.66 36.07
CA THR A 62 2.83 13.36 37.24
C THR A 62 4.05 14.30 37.27
N PRO A 63 4.80 14.39 38.40
CA PRO A 63 6.03 15.16 38.42
C PRO A 63 7.09 14.71 37.41
N ASP A 64 7.12 13.40 37.09
CA ASP A 64 8.16 12.78 36.27
C ASP A 64 7.79 12.73 34.79
N TYR A 65 6.50 12.59 34.47
CA TYR A 65 6.00 12.49 33.11
C TYR A 65 4.60 13.03 32.96
N VAL A 66 4.26 13.32 31.69
CA VAL A 66 2.89 13.53 31.26
C VAL A 66 2.59 12.59 30.09
N SER A 67 1.42 11.97 30.13
CA SER A 67 0.89 11.15 29.06
C SER A 67 -0.48 11.66 28.63
N CYS A 68 -0.74 11.70 27.32
CA CYS A 68 -2.08 11.97 26.79
C CYS A 68 -2.25 11.27 25.44
N ALA A 69 -3.49 11.22 24.96
CA ALA A 69 -3.83 10.60 23.70
C ALA A 69 -4.57 11.56 22.76
N ILE A 70 -4.44 11.32 21.47
CA ILE A 70 -5.32 11.90 20.45
C ILE A 70 -6.09 10.77 19.79
N ARG A 71 -7.42 10.92 19.67
CA ARG A 71 -8.26 9.98 18.92
C ARG A 71 -8.09 10.22 17.44
N LYS A 72 -7.71 9.15 16.71
CA LYS A 72 -7.59 9.22 15.26
C LYS A 72 -8.98 9.34 14.61
N ASP A 73 -9.11 10.27 13.70
CA ASP A 73 -10.26 10.41 12.80
C ASP A 73 -9.79 10.23 11.36
N SER A 74 -10.23 9.17 10.71
CA SER A 74 -9.88 8.86 9.32
C SER A 74 -10.82 9.53 8.30
N GLY A 75 -11.79 10.33 8.75
CA GLY A 75 -12.81 10.87 7.87
C GLY A 75 -13.69 9.76 7.31
N ASP A 76 -13.98 9.84 6.01
CA ASP A 76 -14.78 8.84 5.30
C ASP A 76 -13.90 7.73 4.66
N ASP A 77 -12.63 7.65 5.03
CA ASP A 77 -11.76 6.55 4.59
C ASP A 77 -12.06 5.26 5.36
N PRO A 78 -12.20 4.09 4.68
CA PRO A 78 -12.44 2.81 5.32
C PRO A 78 -11.16 2.24 5.98
N ASP A 79 -10.60 2.97 6.93
CA ASP A 79 -9.35 2.65 7.61
C ASP A 79 -9.63 1.93 8.94
N ASP A 80 -9.06 0.73 9.12
CA ASP A 80 -9.16 -0.07 10.35
C ASP A 80 -8.63 0.66 11.59
N THR A 81 -7.84 1.72 11.41
CA THR A 81 -7.30 2.54 12.50
C THR A 81 -8.19 3.73 12.88
N ASN A 82 -9.38 3.86 12.30
CA ASN A 82 -10.32 4.91 12.69
C ASN A 82 -10.74 4.77 14.17
N GLY A 83 -10.72 5.88 14.91
CA GLY A 83 -11.12 5.92 16.32
C GLY A 83 -10.07 5.43 17.32
N VAL A 84 -8.92 4.88 16.89
CA VAL A 84 -7.85 4.45 17.82
C VAL A 84 -7.26 5.64 18.56
N LEU A 85 -6.84 5.39 19.80
CA LEU A 85 -6.11 6.36 20.60
C LEU A 85 -4.60 6.22 20.36
N VAL A 86 -3.99 7.33 20.00
CA VAL A 86 -2.53 7.46 19.80
C VAL A 86 -1.99 8.26 20.95
N TYR A 87 -1.28 7.58 21.85
CA TYR A 87 -0.68 8.16 23.06
C TYR A 87 0.70 8.69 22.79
N ALA A 88 1.07 9.75 23.50
CA ALA A 88 2.44 10.17 23.70
C ALA A 88 2.70 10.38 25.20
N ARG A 89 3.80 9.81 25.68
CA ARG A 89 4.35 10.06 27.00
C ARG A 89 5.61 10.89 26.85
N ALA A 90 5.68 12.01 27.56
CA ALA A 90 6.81 12.93 27.61
C ALA A 90 7.51 12.87 29.00
N GLU A 91 8.82 12.75 28.98
CA GLU A 91 9.68 12.68 30.15
C GLU A 91 10.90 13.62 29.97
N ARG A 92 11.33 14.32 31.03
CA ARG A 92 12.59 15.07 30.97
C ARG A 92 13.77 14.10 31.04
N THR A 93 14.87 14.44 30.38
CA THR A 93 16.13 13.69 30.47
C THR A 93 17.30 14.62 30.81
N ASP A 94 18.36 14.06 31.36
CA ASP A 94 19.60 14.82 31.69
C ASP A 94 20.40 15.23 30.44
N GLY A 95 20.03 14.70 29.28
CA GLY A 95 20.68 15.00 28.01
C GLY A 95 20.19 16.30 27.35
N SER A 96 20.42 16.43 26.08
CA SER A 96 19.89 17.49 25.22
C SER A 96 19.20 16.91 24.01
N GLY A 97 18.22 17.65 23.46
CA GLY A 97 17.49 17.26 22.27
C GLY A 97 16.28 16.37 22.56
N ILE A 98 15.73 15.76 21.50
CA ILE A 98 14.49 14.99 21.55
C ILE A 98 14.77 13.55 21.16
N GLU A 99 14.53 12.63 22.09
CA GLU A 99 14.56 11.19 21.88
C GLU A 99 13.15 10.69 21.58
N LEU A 100 12.97 9.88 20.53
CA LEU A 100 11.67 9.34 20.12
C LEU A 100 11.73 7.84 20.01
N ASP A 101 10.90 7.15 20.79
CA ASP A 101 10.74 5.70 20.78
C ASP A 101 9.27 5.27 20.60
N GLY A 102 9.07 3.99 20.31
CA GLY A 102 7.77 3.33 20.21
C GLY A 102 7.51 2.44 21.42
N GLY A 103 6.36 2.63 22.04
CA GLY A 103 5.81 1.81 23.11
C GLY A 103 4.84 0.74 22.60
N VAL A 104 3.91 0.35 23.45
CA VAL A 104 2.91 -0.69 23.17
C VAL A 104 2.12 -0.38 21.90
N GLY A 105 2.04 -1.34 20.97
CA GLY A 105 1.25 -1.24 19.73
C GLY A 105 1.86 -0.36 18.65
N VAL A 106 3.06 0.21 18.86
CA VAL A 106 3.90 0.72 17.79
C VAL A 106 4.88 -0.37 17.38
N GLY A 107 4.88 -0.72 16.09
CA GLY A 107 5.68 -1.83 15.58
C GLY A 107 7.19 -1.56 15.62
N ARG A 108 7.98 -2.63 15.68
CA ARG A 108 9.43 -2.61 15.53
C ARG A 108 9.83 -3.14 14.16
N VAL A 109 10.75 -2.45 13.52
CA VAL A 109 11.28 -2.84 12.21
C VAL A 109 12.27 -4.00 12.38
N THR A 110 12.02 -5.12 11.71
CA THR A 110 12.87 -6.32 11.81
C THR A 110 13.61 -6.65 10.50
N LYS A 111 13.17 -6.05 9.37
CA LYS A 111 13.74 -6.33 8.04
C LYS A 111 14.20 -5.02 7.37
N PRO A 112 15.27 -5.04 6.54
CA PRO A 112 15.73 -3.85 5.82
C PRO A 112 14.75 -3.45 4.71
N GLY A 113 14.91 -2.21 4.19
CA GLY A 113 14.16 -1.67 3.06
C GLY A 113 13.03 -0.71 3.43
N LEU A 114 12.77 -0.52 4.72
CA LEU A 114 11.89 0.52 5.21
C LEU A 114 12.67 1.81 5.50
N ALA A 115 11.96 2.93 5.58
CA ALA A 115 12.56 4.22 5.91
C ALA A 115 13.01 4.34 7.38
N CYS A 116 12.62 3.39 8.23
CA CYS A 116 13.02 3.29 9.62
C CYS A 116 14.14 2.26 9.77
N ALA A 117 15.07 2.50 10.70
CA ALA A 117 16.17 1.61 10.96
C ALA A 117 15.70 0.27 11.52
N VAL A 118 16.40 -0.82 11.18
CA VAL A 118 16.17 -2.15 11.78
C VAL A 118 16.41 -2.07 13.29
N GLY A 119 15.51 -2.66 14.07
CA GLY A 119 15.47 -2.57 15.53
C GLY A 119 14.77 -1.32 16.07
N GLY A 120 14.59 -0.30 15.24
CA GLY A 120 13.92 0.95 15.64
C GLY A 120 12.39 0.87 15.59
N PRO A 121 11.71 1.87 16.20
CA PRO A 121 10.25 1.98 16.12
C PRO A 121 9.80 2.34 14.71
N ALA A 122 8.67 1.80 14.30
CA ALA A 122 8.05 2.10 13.01
C ALA A 122 7.39 3.49 12.99
N VAL A 123 8.17 4.52 13.31
CA VAL A 123 7.78 5.93 13.19
C VAL A 123 8.47 6.52 11.96
N ASN A 124 7.69 6.72 10.91
CA ASN A 124 8.20 7.14 9.60
C ASN A 124 8.86 8.53 9.64
N PRO A 125 9.75 8.86 8.68
CA PRO A 125 10.51 10.12 8.68
C PRO A 125 9.66 11.38 8.79
N THR A 126 8.52 11.46 8.10
CA THR A 126 7.65 12.64 8.14
C THR A 126 6.99 12.83 9.52
N PRO A 127 6.31 11.84 10.13
CA PRO A 127 5.86 11.94 11.51
C PRO A 127 6.98 12.28 12.51
N ARG A 128 8.13 11.64 12.38
CA ARG A 128 9.30 11.93 13.23
C ARG A 128 9.70 13.40 13.15
N ARG A 129 9.80 13.95 11.93
CA ARG A 129 10.11 15.38 11.71
C ARG A 129 9.02 16.28 12.29
N MET A 130 7.73 15.97 12.06
CA MET A 130 6.61 16.75 12.61
C MET A 130 6.66 16.79 14.14
N ILE A 131 6.84 15.63 14.79
CA ILE A 131 6.97 15.54 16.25
C ILE A 131 8.14 16.38 16.74
N THR A 132 9.33 16.22 16.15
CA THR A 132 10.52 16.97 16.55
C THR A 132 10.34 18.47 16.39
N GLN A 133 9.72 18.93 15.30
CA GLN A 133 9.48 20.34 15.06
C GLN A 133 8.46 20.94 16.03
N GLU A 134 7.32 20.29 16.23
CA GLU A 134 6.24 20.82 17.07
C GLU A 134 6.61 20.76 18.56
N VAL A 135 7.32 19.72 18.99
CA VAL A 135 7.86 19.61 20.35
C VAL A 135 8.98 20.63 20.57
N GLY A 136 9.88 20.80 19.60
CA GLY A 136 10.92 21.83 19.66
C GLY A 136 10.35 23.23 19.85
N LYS A 137 9.30 23.62 19.10
CA LYS A 137 8.58 24.89 19.30
C LYS A 137 7.99 25.00 20.73
N ALA A 138 7.43 23.92 21.26
CA ALA A 138 6.88 23.92 22.62
C ALA A 138 7.95 24.09 23.68
N MET A 139 9.10 23.40 23.53
CA MET A 139 10.25 23.55 24.43
C MET A 139 10.82 24.96 24.36
N GLU A 140 11.00 25.54 23.18
CA GLU A 140 11.47 26.91 22.98
C GLU A 140 10.53 27.92 23.64
N THR A 141 9.22 27.79 23.45
CA THR A 141 8.20 28.67 24.05
C THR A 141 8.23 28.61 25.57
N ALA A 142 8.50 27.42 26.15
CA ALA A 142 8.66 27.24 27.61
C ALA A 142 10.04 27.62 28.12
N GLY A 143 10.98 28.04 27.29
CA GLY A 143 12.37 28.33 27.67
C GLY A 143 13.15 27.10 28.16
N TYR A 144 12.76 25.91 27.79
CA TYR A 144 13.36 24.64 28.22
C TYR A 144 14.44 24.16 27.25
N ASN A 145 15.67 24.02 27.73
CA ASN A 145 16.85 23.63 26.94
C ASN A 145 17.39 22.22 27.27
N GLY A 146 16.71 21.49 28.17
CA GLY A 146 17.10 20.11 28.53
C GLY A 146 16.65 19.08 27.47
N GLY A 147 16.91 17.80 27.76
CA GLY A 147 16.48 16.71 26.92
C GLY A 147 15.03 16.33 27.18
N MET A 148 14.39 15.80 26.12
CA MET A 148 13.00 15.33 26.15
C MET A 148 12.92 13.94 25.55
N LYS A 149 12.40 12.97 26.28
CA LYS A 149 12.09 11.62 25.77
C LYS A 149 10.60 11.51 25.50
N LEU A 150 10.27 11.03 24.31
CA LEU A 150 8.90 10.79 23.85
C LEU A 150 8.71 9.31 23.54
N THR A 151 7.67 8.71 24.11
CA THR A 151 7.26 7.33 23.82
C THR A 151 5.86 7.35 23.20
N ILE A 152 5.75 6.92 21.95
CA ILE A 152 4.47 6.85 21.24
C ILE A 152 3.89 5.45 21.40
N SER A 153 2.61 5.35 21.80
CA SER A 153 1.90 4.07 21.97
C SER A 153 0.55 4.09 21.30
N ILE A 154 0.15 2.94 20.75
CA ILE A 154 -1.16 2.70 20.14
C ILE A 154 -1.65 1.34 20.63
N PRO A 155 -2.19 1.22 21.86
CA PRO A 155 -2.46 -0.09 22.48
C PRO A 155 -3.31 -1.02 21.60
N ALA A 156 -4.34 -0.51 20.93
CA ALA A 156 -5.15 -1.26 19.97
C ALA A 156 -4.34 -1.75 18.75
N GLY A 157 -3.20 -1.14 18.49
CA GLY A 157 -2.33 -1.44 17.34
C GLY A 157 -1.75 -2.85 17.36
N VAL A 158 -1.63 -3.48 18.54
CA VAL A 158 -1.17 -4.87 18.67
C VAL A 158 -2.06 -5.84 17.88
N GLU A 159 -3.37 -5.68 18.00
CA GLU A 159 -4.34 -6.55 17.31
C GLU A 159 -4.61 -6.07 15.89
N ILE A 160 -4.74 -4.77 15.67
CA ILE A 160 -5.04 -4.21 14.34
C ILE A 160 -3.90 -4.52 13.37
N ALA A 161 -2.64 -4.44 13.79
CA ALA A 161 -1.49 -4.70 12.93
C ALA A 161 -1.52 -6.10 12.29
N LYS A 162 -2.12 -7.09 12.93
CA LYS A 162 -2.26 -8.45 12.39
C LYS A 162 -3.06 -8.50 11.08
N LYS A 163 -3.95 -7.51 10.87
CA LYS A 163 -4.81 -7.39 9.67
C LYS A 163 -4.22 -6.46 8.60
N THR A 164 -3.09 -5.82 8.89
CA THR A 164 -2.44 -4.87 7.98
C THR A 164 -1.27 -5.51 7.22
N PHE A 165 -0.67 -4.75 6.32
CA PHE A 165 0.56 -5.16 5.62
C PHE A 165 1.83 -5.15 6.49
N ASN A 166 1.78 -4.63 7.71
CA ASN A 166 2.94 -4.48 8.58
C ASN A 166 3.74 -5.78 8.79
N PRO A 167 3.12 -6.94 9.13
CA PRO A 167 3.87 -8.18 9.30
C PRO A 167 4.63 -8.61 8.03
N ARG A 168 4.03 -8.44 6.86
CA ARG A 168 4.67 -8.75 5.56
C ARG A 168 5.88 -7.87 5.30
N LEU A 169 5.83 -6.61 5.71
CA LEU A 169 6.93 -5.66 5.60
C LEU A 169 8.04 -5.90 6.64
N GLY A 170 7.80 -6.76 7.63
CA GLY A 170 8.74 -7.00 8.73
C GLY A 170 8.60 -5.98 9.86
N ILE A 171 7.40 -5.43 10.04
CA ILE A 171 7.06 -4.57 11.19
C ILE A 171 6.25 -5.43 12.16
N ILE A 172 6.81 -5.69 13.33
CA ILE A 172 6.28 -6.64 14.30
C ILE A 172 5.83 -5.93 15.57
N GLY A 173 4.74 -6.42 16.17
CA GLY A 173 4.24 -6.00 17.48
C GLY A 173 3.34 -4.76 17.48
N GLY A 174 3.04 -4.17 16.30
CA GLY A 174 2.15 -3.02 16.26
C GLY A 174 2.04 -2.35 14.89
N LEU A 175 1.40 -1.19 14.91
CA LEU A 175 1.18 -0.34 13.75
C LEU A 175 2.40 0.53 13.45
N SER A 176 2.45 1.05 12.23
CA SER A 176 3.35 2.14 11.86
C SER A 176 2.71 3.49 12.17
N VAL A 177 3.49 4.41 12.74
CA VAL A 177 3.15 5.83 12.79
C VAL A 177 3.54 6.45 11.47
N LEU A 178 2.55 6.75 10.62
CA LEU A 178 2.76 7.17 9.24
C LEU A 178 1.87 8.38 8.84
N GLY A 179 2.14 8.92 7.67
CA GLY A 179 1.42 10.03 7.05
C GLY A 179 2.37 11.03 6.44
N THR A 180 2.42 11.11 5.11
CA THR A 180 3.33 12.01 4.38
C THR A 180 2.83 13.45 4.35
N SER A 181 1.51 13.62 4.28
CA SER A 181 0.82 14.92 4.24
C SER A 181 0.28 15.38 5.61
N GLY A 182 0.18 14.46 6.58
CA GLY A 182 -0.52 14.66 7.84
C GLY A 182 -2.04 14.48 7.77
N ILE A 183 -2.60 14.45 6.56
CA ILE A 183 -4.04 14.35 6.28
C ILE A 183 -4.35 13.00 5.62
N VAL A 184 -5.47 12.39 6.00
CA VAL A 184 -6.04 11.23 5.32
C VAL A 184 -6.98 11.72 4.23
N GLU A 185 -6.65 11.42 2.99
CA GLU A 185 -7.52 11.65 1.83
C GLU A 185 -8.24 10.35 1.52
N PRO A 186 -9.58 10.28 1.71
CA PRO A 186 -10.31 9.03 1.51
C PRO A 186 -10.17 8.48 0.10
N MET A 187 -10.03 7.15 -0.03
CA MET A 187 -9.89 6.45 -1.31
C MET A 187 -8.71 6.92 -2.16
N SER A 188 -7.60 7.28 -1.53
CA SER A 188 -6.41 7.81 -2.19
C SER A 188 -5.67 6.74 -3.00
N GLU A 189 -5.69 6.84 -4.33
CA GLU A 189 -4.86 5.99 -5.21
C GLU A 189 -3.36 6.20 -4.94
N LYS A 190 -2.97 7.42 -4.61
CA LYS A 190 -1.59 7.75 -4.26
C LYS A 190 -1.11 6.96 -3.04
N ALA A 191 -1.96 6.80 -2.02
CA ALA A 191 -1.62 6.01 -0.84
C ALA A 191 -1.41 4.52 -1.18
N LEU A 192 -2.24 3.96 -2.06
CA LEU A 192 -2.09 2.58 -2.54
C LEU A 192 -0.80 2.39 -3.35
N ILE A 193 -0.49 3.33 -4.25
CA ILE A 193 0.76 3.32 -5.05
C ILE A 193 1.99 3.42 -4.12
N GLU A 194 1.98 4.31 -3.14
CA GLU A 194 3.08 4.44 -2.18
C GLU A 194 3.27 3.16 -1.34
N THR A 195 2.19 2.47 -0.98
CA THR A 195 2.26 1.17 -0.29
C THR A 195 2.95 0.13 -1.18
N MET A 196 2.56 0.03 -2.44
CA MET A 196 3.22 -0.84 -3.42
C MET A 196 4.72 -0.50 -3.57
N TYR A 197 5.07 0.77 -3.64
CA TYR A 197 6.47 1.20 -3.71
C TYR A 197 7.27 0.79 -2.46
N VAL A 198 6.67 0.84 -1.28
CA VAL A 198 7.32 0.35 -0.05
C VAL A 198 7.57 -1.16 -0.15
N GLU A 199 6.61 -1.95 -0.61
CA GLU A 199 6.78 -3.39 -0.83
C GLU A 199 7.92 -3.69 -1.81
N ILE A 200 7.96 -3.01 -2.96
CA ILE A 200 9.01 -3.17 -3.98
C ILE A 200 10.40 -2.84 -3.40
N ARG A 201 10.54 -1.71 -2.69
CA ARG A 201 11.81 -1.34 -2.03
C ARG A 201 12.26 -2.38 -0.99
N ALA A 202 11.32 -2.90 -0.21
CA ALA A 202 11.62 -3.93 0.78
C ALA A 202 12.16 -5.21 0.12
N GLN A 203 11.59 -5.62 -1.03
CA GLN A 203 12.11 -6.76 -1.79
C GLN A 203 13.53 -6.50 -2.30
N LYS A 204 13.77 -5.31 -2.86
CA LYS A 204 15.10 -4.93 -3.34
C LYS A 204 16.14 -4.90 -2.23
N ALA A 205 15.81 -4.36 -1.07
CA ALA A 205 16.71 -4.28 0.09
C ALA A 205 17.05 -5.67 0.68
N ARG A 206 16.19 -6.67 0.47
CA ARG A 206 16.45 -8.09 0.80
C ARG A 206 17.37 -8.79 -0.21
N GLY A 207 17.80 -8.09 -1.27
CA GLY A 207 18.63 -8.63 -2.32
C GLY A 207 17.87 -9.36 -3.42
N ASN A 208 16.56 -9.31 -3.43
CA ASN A 208 15.75 -9.94 -4.47
C ASN A 208 15.98 -9.24 -5.81
N LYS A 209 16.23 -10.04 -6.84
CA LYS A 209 16.42 -9.59 -8.22
C LYS A 209 15.19 -9.83 -9.08
N ASN A 210 14.36 -10.79 -8.67
CA ASN A 210 13.17 -11.26 -9.38
C ASN A 210 11.93 -10.84 -8.58
N LEU A 211 10.98 -10.19 -9.23
CA LEU A 211 9.77 -9.69 -8.59
C LEU A 211 8.57 -10.56 -8.97
N LEU A 212 7.88 -11.13 -7.97
CA LEU A 212 6.61 -11.81 -8.11
C LEU A 212 5.49 -10.85 -7.72
N VAL A 213 4.51 -10.68 -8.59
CA VAL A 213 3.45 -9.68 -8.40
C VAL A 213 2.07 -10.27 -8.65
N PHE A 214 1.13 -9.88 -7.80
CA PHE A 214 -0.30 -10.16 -7.95
C PHE A 214 -1.11 -8.86 -8.02
N PHE A 215 -2.30 -8.92 -8.58
CA PHE A 215 -3.25 -7.81 -8.49
C PHE A 215 -3.87 -7.69 -7.09
N GLY A 216 -3.98 -8.80 -6.37
CA GLY A 216 -4.58 -8.92 -5.05
C GLY A 216 -4.75 -10.40 -4.67
N ASN A 217 -5.51 -10.67 -3.60
CA ASN A 217 -5.62 -11.98 -2.93
C ASN A 217 -5.98 -13.15 -3.86
N TYR A 218 -6.85 -12.93 -4.86
CA TYR A 218 -7.23 -13.99 -5.81
C TYR A 218 -6.03 -14.60 -6.54
N GLY A 219 -5.03 -13.79 -6.88
CA GLY A 219 -3.80 -14.28 -7.51
C GLY A 219 -2.94 -15.09 -6.53
N GLU A 220 -2.88 -14.66 -5.27
CA GLU A 220 -2.18 -15.38 -4.21
C GLU A 220 -2.80 -16.75 -3.95
N ASP A 221 -4.14 -16.80 -3.80
CA ASP A 221 -4.88 -18.04 -3.52
C ASP A 221 -4.72 -19.03 -4.67
N PHE A 222 -4.95 -18.58 -5.93
CA PHE A 222 -4.76 -19.41 -7.11
C PHE A 222 -3.32 -19.98 -7.17
N THR A 223 -2.33 -19.15 -6.92
CA THR A 223 -0.91 -19.55 -7.02
C THR A 223 -0.51 -20.53 -5.91
N ARG A 224 -1.03 -20.34 -4.70
CA ARG A 224 -0.79 -21.24 -3.56
C ARG A 224 -1.34 -22.63 -3.83
N ASP A 225 -2.57 -22.69 -4.34
CA ASP A 225 -3.30 -23.94 -4.51
C ASP A 225 -2.81 -24.73 -5.73
N GLU A 226 -2.54 -24.05 -6.86
CA GLU A 226 -2.27 -24.69 -8.14
C GLU A 226 -0.78 -24.75 -8.52
N MET A 227 0.06 -23.82 -8.06
CA MET A 227 1.41 -23.65 -8.63
C MET A 227 2.56 -23.94 -7.65
N LYS A 228 2.30 -24.01 -6.34
CA LYS A 228 3.31 -24.22 -5.28
C LYS A 228 4.50 -23.27 -5.38
N LEU A 229 4.26 -22.00 -5.67
CA LEU A 229 5.31 -20.99 -5.68
C LEU A 229 5.63 -20.52 -4.25
N ASP A 230 6.85 -20.02 -4.09
CA ASP A 230 7.22 -19.28 -2.89
C ASP A 230 6.57 -17.90 -2.93
N LEU A 231 5.58 -17.71 -2.08
CA LEU A 231 4.87 -16.44 -1.95
C LEU A 231 5.54 -15.49 -0.96
N GLU A 232 6.65 -15.90 -0.31
CA GLU A 232 7.37 -14.98 0.57
C GLU A 232 7.96 -13.83 -0.27
N GLY A 233 7.52 -12.63 0.06
CA GLY A 233 8.05 -11.45 -0.58
C GLY A 233 7.41 -11.06 -1.92
N HIS A 234 6.24 -11.59 -2.27
CA HIS A 234 5.48 -11.05 -3.39
C HIS A 234 5.01 -9.61 -3.13
N VAL A 235 4.65 -8.92 -4.20
CA VAL A 235 4.12 -7.55 -4.19
C VAL A 235 2.69 -7.55 -4.72
N THR A 236 1.84 -6.70 -4.17
CA THR A 236 0.47 -6.50 -4.64
C THR A 236 0.34 -5.17 -5.38
N CYS A 237 -0.03 -5.19 -6.67
CA CYS A 237 -0.12 -3.98 -7.49
C CYS A 237 -1.52 -3.37 -7.60
N SER A 238 -2.56 -4.00 -7.05
CA SER A 238 -3.95 -3.59 -7.21
C SER A 238 -4.34 -3.40 -8.68
N ASN A 239 -4.49 -2.17 -9.15
CA ASN A 239 -4.79 -1.84 -10.54
C ASN A 239 -3.63 -1.10 -11.25
N PHE A 240 -2.53 -0.82 -10.55
CA PHE A 240 -1.48 0.12 -10.95
C PHE A 240 -0.31 -0.59 -11.66
N VAL A 241 -0.60 -1.23 -12.79
CA VAL A 241 0.41 -2.00 -13.55
C VAL A 241 1.49 -1.08 -14.13
N GLY A 242 1.13 0.11 -14.58
CA GLY A 242 2.08 1.07 -15.13
C GLY A 242 3.10 1.53 -14.08
N GLU A 243 2.61 1.99 -12.93
CA GLU A 243 3.43 2.42 -11.80
C GLU A 243 4.30 1.30 -11.25
N LEU A 244 3.77 0.07 -11.21
CA LEU A 244 4.53 -1.13 -10.87
C LEU A 244 5.75 -1.32 -11.79
N LEU A 245 5.50 -1.35 -13.10
CA LEU A 245 6.54 -1.60 -14.11
C LEU A 245 7.62 -0.51 -14.07
N ASP A 246 7.22 0.76 -14.03
CA ASP A 246 8.14 1.89 -13.96
C ASP A 246 8.99 1.84 -12.70
N TYR A 247 8.39 1.52 -11.55
CA TYR A 247 9.11 1.50 -10.30
C TYR A 247 10.01 0.26 -10.14
N ALA A 248 9.63 -0.88 -10.71
CA ALA A 248 10.48 -2.06 -10.78
C ALA A 248 11.77 -1.79 -11.61
N VAL A 249 11.63 -1.06 -12.73
CA VAL A 249 12.78 -0.59 -13.52
C VAL A 249 13.64 0.38 -12.71
N TYR A 250 13.03 1.37 -12.06
CA TYR A 250 13.74 2.34 -11.22
C TYR A 250 14.55 1.67 -10.09
N CYS A 251 13.98 0.66 -9.44
CA CYS A 251 14.67 -0.11 -8.40
C CYS A 251 15.73 -1.09 -8.94
N GLY A 252 15.84 -1.28 -10.26
CA GLY A 252 16.81 -2.15 -10.88
C GLY A 252 16.57 -3.64 -10.63
N PHE A 253 15.31 -4.10 -10.73
CA PHE A 253 15.00 -5.52 -10.79
C PHE A 253 15.46 -6.10 -12.14
N GLU A 254 15.77 -7.40 -12.18
CA GLU A 254 16.16 -8.11 -13.40
C GLU A 254 14.94 -8.70 -14.10
N THR A 255 13.98 -9.23 -13.32
CA THR A 255 12.75 -9.82 -13.85
C THR A 255 11.51 -9.41 -13.07
N LEU A 256 10.34 -9.51 -13.74
CA LEU A 256 9.02 -9.30 -13.13
C LEU A 256 8.03 -10.33 -13.69
N LEU A 257 7.42 -11.13 -12.82
CA LEU A 257 6.32 -12.05 -13.15
C LEU A 257 5.02 -11.50 -12.56
N LEU A 258 4.05 -11.16 -13.43
CA LEU A 258 2.73 -10.70 -13.05
C LEU A 258 1.71 -11.84 -13.21
N ILE A 259 1.07 -12.26 -12.13
CA ILE A 259 0.02 -13.27 -12.15
C ILE A 259 -1.33 -12.60 -11.89
N GLY A 260 -2.29 -12.78 -12.80
CA GLY A 260 -3.54 -12.08 -12.71
C GLY A 260 -4.73 -12.76 -13.38
N HIS A 261 -5.91 -12.44 -12.83
CA HIS A 261 -7.18 -12.88 -13.41
C HIS A 261 -7.39 -12.23 -14.79
N SER A 262 -8.00 -12.98 -15.72
CA SER A 262 -8.27 -12.58 -17.11
C SER A 262 -8.96 -11.22 -17.23
N GLY A 263 -9.92 -10.92 -16.35
CA GLY A 263 -10.64 -9.65 -16.36
C GLY A 263 -9.79 -8.40 -16.14
N LYS A 264 -8.57 -8.54 -15.59
CA LYS A 264 -7.60 -7.44 -15.47
C LYS A 264 -6.52 -7.51 -16.54
N LEU A 265 -5.95 -8.69 -16.79
CA LEU A 265 -4.85 -8.82 -17.75
C LEU A 265 -5.25 -8.55 -19.20
N VAL A 266 -6.50 -8.85 -19.60
CA VAL A 266 -6.98 -8.48 -20.94
C VAL A 266 -6.94 -6.97 -21.20
N LYS A 267 -7.08 -6.14 -20.18
CA LYS A 267 -6.93 -4.68 -20.30
C LYS A 267 -5.48 -4.28 -20.59
N VAL A 268 -4.52 -4.98 -19.98
CA VAL A 268 -3.09 -4.79 -20.26
C VAL A 268 -2.78 -5.15 -21.72
N ALA A 269 -3.46 -6.18 -22.29
CA ALA A 269 -3.35 -6.53 -23.70
C ALA A 269 -3.80 -5.40 -24.66
N GLN A 270 -4.45 -4.38 -24.16
CA GLN A 270 -4.85 -3.18 -24.90
C GLN A 270 -4.09 -1.92 -24.47
N GLY A 271 -3.00 -2.09 -23.72
CA GLY A 271 -2.18 -0.98 -23.25
C GLY A 271 -2.76 -0.21 -22.04
N VAL A 272 -3.85 -0.70 -21.46
CA VAL A 272 -4.46 -0.08 -20.27
C VAL A 272 -3.66 -0.45 -19.03
N MET A 273 -2.86 0.46 -18.55
CA MET A 273 -1.91 0.24 -17.44
C MET A 273 -2.49 0.51 -16.05
N ASN A 274 -3.66 1.16 -15.95
CA ASN A 274 -4.48 1.15 -14.75
C ASN A 274 -5.76 0.36 -15.04
N THR A 275 -5.85 -0.85 -14.47
CA THR A 275 -6.91 -1.82 -14.80
C THR A 275 -8.24 -1.56 -14.10
N HIS A 276 -8.38 -0.49 -13.33
CA HIS A 276 -9.64 -0.12 -12.68
C HIS A 276 -10.69 0.25 -13.74
N SER A 277 -11.94 -0.21 -13.55
CA SER A 277 -13.03 -0.03 -14.51
C SER A 277 -13.40 1.43 -14.79
N LYS A 278 -13.07 2.37 -13.89
CA LYS A 278 -13.29 3.80 -14.13
C LYS A 278 -12.43 4.38 -15.26
N TYR A 279 -11.33 3.73 -15.63
CA TYR A 279 -10.43 4.17 -16.71
C TYR A 279 -10.80 3.53 -18.04
N ALA A 280 -11.07 2.23 -18.05
CA ALA A 280 -11.51 1.52 -19.23
C ALA A 280 -12.17 0.18 -18.85
N ASP A 281 -13.10 -0.28 -19.68
CA ASP A 281 -13.60 -1.66 -19.61
C ASP A 281 -13.27 -2.32 -20.94
N CYS A 282 -12.75 -2.40 -21.76
CA CYS A 282 -12.37 -3.05 -23.01
C CYS A 282 -12.17 -4.58 -22.94
N ARG A 283 -12.90 -5.26 -22.04
CA ARG A 283 -12.66 -6.70 -21.76
C ARG A 283 -13.13 -7.62 -22.89
N THR A 284 -14.21 -7.28 -23.58
CA THR A 284 -14.84 -8.14 -24.58
C THR A 284 -14.46 -7.76 -26.00
N GLU A 285 -14.13 -6.51 -26.26
CA GLU A 285 -13.80 -5.98 -27.57
C GLU A 285 -12.61 -6.69 -28.22
N LEU A 286 -11.53 -6.88 -27.44
CA LEU A 286 -10.33 -7.56 -27.93
C LEU A 286 -10.65 -9.02 -28.27
N PHE A 287 -11.34 -9.72 -27.37
CA PHE A 287 -11.71 -11.12 -27.63
C PHE A 287 -12.63 -11.27 -28.84
N ALA A 288 -13.62 -10.39 -28.99
CA ALA A 288 -14.52 -10.41 -30.14
C ALA A 288 -13.76 -10.18 -31.45
N LEU A 289 -12.84 -9.20 -31.46
CA LEU A 289 -12.02 -8.92 -32.62
C LEU A 289 -11.10 -10.10 -33.00
N GLU A 290 -10.37 -10.61 -32.01
CA GLU A 290 -9.45 -11.74 -32.25
C GLU A 290 -10.20 -13.02 -32.62
N ALA A 291 -11.38 -13.26 -32.03
CA ALA A 291 -12.22 -14.39 -32.45
C ALA A 291 -12.60 -14.31 -33.93
N MET A 292 -13.02 -13.14 -34.42
CA MET A 292 -13.35 -12.96 -35.85
C MET A 292 -12.12 -13.12 -36.75
N PHE A 293 -10.94 -12.65 -36.33
CA PHE A 293 -9.70 -12.88 -37.08
C PHE A 293 -9.28 -14.35 -37.13
N HIS A 294 -9.75 -15.15 -36.18
CA HIS A 294 -9.50 -16.60 -36.12
C HIS A 294 -10.71 -17.42 -36.64
N GLY A 295 -11.57 -16.81 -37.47
CA GLY A 295 -12.61 -17.51 -38.23
C GLY A 295 -13.98 -17.59 -37.57
N ALA A 296 -14.19 -16.94 -36.43
CA ALA A 296 -15.53 -16.84 -35.85
C ALA A 296 -16.43 -15.98 -36.74
N SER A 297 -17.72 -16.32 -36.78
CA SER A 297 -18.71 -15.49 -37.48
C SER A 297 -18.94 -14.16 -36.79
N VAL A 298 -19.51 -13.20 -37.49
CA VAL A 298 -19.90 -11.90 -36.92
C VAL A 298 -20.90 -12.08 -35.75
N GLU A 299 -21.79 -13.09 -35.85
CA GLU A 299 -22.75 -13.42 -34.79
C GLU A 299 -22.04 -13.87 -33.52
N VAL A 300 -21.03 -14.74 -33.64
CA VAL A 300 -20.17 -15.15 -32.50
C VAL A 300 -19.39 -13.95 -31.95
N GLY A 301 -18.86 -13.09 -32.82
CA GLY A 301 -18.23 -11.85 -32.41
C GLY A 301 -19.16 -10.95 -31.56
N ARG A 302 -20.42 -10.83 -31.99
CA ARG A 302 -21.45 -10.07 -31.24
C ARG A 302 -21.80 -10.74 -29.90
N GLU A 303 -21.89 -12.08 -29.88
CA GLU A 303 -22.10 -12.82 -28.64
C GLU A 303 -20.98 -12.56 -27.66
N ILE A 304 -19.71 -12.66 -28.08
CA ILE A 304 -18.52 -12.36 -27.21
C ILE A 304 -18.56 -10.92 -26.73
N TYR A 305 -18.85 -9.97 -27.62
CA TYR A 305 -18.96 -8.56 -27.27
C TYR A 305 -20.02 -8.29 -26.20
N GLY A 306 -21.12 -9.05 -26.21
CA GLY A 306 -22.22 -8.95 -25.26
C GLY A 306 -21.99 -9.69 -23.92
N CYS A 307 -20.89 -10.42 -23.76
CA CYS A 307 -20.58 -11.12 -22.51
C CYS A 307 -20.28 -10.12 -21.37
N LEU A 308 -20.71 -10.44 -20.16
CA LEU A 308 -20.47 -9.63 -18.98
C LEU A 308 -19.11 -9.95 -18.30
N THR A 309 -18.65 -11.18 -18.48
CA THR A 309 -17.42 -11.67 -17.83
C THR A 309 -16.47 -12.33 -18.83
N THR A 310 -15.19 -12.35 -18.51
CA THR A 310 -14.18 -13.07 -19.29
C THR A 310 -14.35 -14.60 -19.21
N ASP A 311 -15.04 -15.12 -18.20
CA ASP A 311 -15.36 -16.55 -18.12
C ASP A 311 -16.45 -16.93 -19.11
N GLU A 312 -17.45 -16.08 -19.33
CA GLU A 312 -18.44 -16.25 -20.40
C GLU A 312 -17.76 -16.22 -21.77
N VAL A 313 -16.87 -15.26 -22.00
CA VAL A 313 -16.05 -15.21 -23.22
C VAL A 313 -15.28 -16.52 -23.42
N THR A 314 -14.58 -16.99 -22.38
CA THR A 314 -13.83 -18.26 -22.40
C THR A 314 -14.71 -19.43 -22.79
N LYS A 315 -15.94 -19.49 -22.28
CA LYS A 315 -16.92 -20.52 -22.64
C LYS A 315 -17.26 -20.50 -24.14
N VAL A 316 -17.51 -19.30 -24.69
CA VAL A 316 -17.80 -19.13 -26.13
C VAL A 316 -16.59 -19.55 -26.97
N LEU A 317 -15.40 -19.06 -26.67
CA LEU A 317 -14.17 -19.39 -27.41
C LEU A 317 -13.90 -20.91 -27.43
N LYS A 318 -14.14 -21.62 -26.32
CA LYS A 318 -13.99 -23.08 -26.24
C LYS A 318 -15.05 -23.80 -27.05
N ARG A 319 -16.29 -23.34 -27.02
CA ARG A 319 -17.37 -23.88 -27.83
C ARG A 319 -17.07 -23.79 -29.35
N GLU A 320 -16.51 -22.64 -29.77
CA GLU A 320 -16.14 -22.38 -31.17
C GLU A 320 -14.78 -23.00 -31.55
N GLN A 321 -14.08 -23.66 -30.64
CA GLN A 321 -12.76 -24.30 -30.85
C GLN A 321 -11.66 -23.31 -31.30
N ILE A 322 -11.76 -22.05 -30.90
CA ILE A 322 -10.79 -20.99 -31.22
C ILE A 322 -10.12 -20.43 -29.97
N PHE A 323 -10.22 -21.12 -28.83
CA PHE A 323 -9.69 -20.64 -27.56
C PHE A 323 -8.17 -20.41 -27.62
N GLU A 324 -7.40 -21.40 -28.03
CA GLU A 324 -5.93 -21.35 -28.06
C GLU A 324 -5.41 -20.20 -28.95
N PRO A 325 -5.80 -20.10 -30.25
CA PRO A 325 -5.26 -19.05 -31.11
C PRO A 325 -5.65 -17.63 -30.67
N VAL A 326 -6.82 -17.46 -30.04
CA VAL A 326 -7.25 -16.16 -29.50
C VAL A 326 -6.42 -15.82 -28.25
N MET A 327 -6.23 -16.78 -27.34
CA MET A 327 -5.46 -16.56 -26.11
C MET A 327 -3.97 -16.32 -26.41
N ASP A 328 -3.39 -16.97 -27.40
CA ASP A 328 -2.03 -16.72 -27.86
C ASP A 328 -1.87 -15.24 -28.27
N LYS A 329 -2.83 -14.71 -29.03
CA LYS A 329 -2.81 -13.29 -29.43
C LYS A 329 -3.00 -12.34 -28.27
N VAL A 330 -3.89 -12.67 -27.33
CA VAL A 330 -4.07 -11.85 -26.11
C VAL A 330 -2.79 -11.82 -25.29
N THR A 331 -2.15 -12.97 -25.07
CA THR A 331 -0.90 -13.03 -24.29
C THR A 331 0.27 -12.39 -25.03
N GLU A 332 0.36 -12.50 -26.34
CA GLU A 332 1.34 -11.77 -27.16
C GLU A 332 1.22 -10.26 -26.99
N LYS A 333 -0.01 -9.74 -26.98
CA LYS A 333 -0.28 -8.31 -26.73
C LYS A 333 0.07 -7.89 -25.31
N ILE A 334 -0.19 -8.72 -24.29
CA ILE A 334 0.24 -8.45 -22.92
C ILE A 334 1.77 -8.34 -22.88
N ASP A 335 2.48 -9.30 -23.45
CA ASP A 335 3.95 -9.29 -23.50
C ASP A 335 4.46 -8.03 -24.18
N PHE A 336 3.91 -7.68 -25.33
CA PHE A 336 4.26 -6.47 -26.09
C PHE A 336 4.13 -5.20 -25.23
N TYR A 337 2.98 -4.98 -24.59
CA TYR A 337 2.76 -3.74 -23.83
C TYR A 337 3.58 -3.69 -22.54
N MET A 338 3.80 -4.83 -21.86
CA MET A 338 4.68 -4.88 -20.69
C MET A 338 6.13 -4.60 -21.08
N GLN A 339 6.67 -5.26 -22.12
CA GLN A 339 8.03 -5.04 -22.62
C GLN A 339 8.23 -3.62 -23.16
N HIS A 340 7.22 -3.09 -23.85
CA HIS A 340 7.25 -1.71 -24.35
C HIS A 340 7.35 -0.71 -23.19
N ARG A 341 6.56 -0.89 -22.11
CA ARG A 341 6.58 0.00 -20.94
C ARG A 341 7.92 0.02 -20.24
N VAL A 342 8.55 -1.12 -20.09
CA VAL A 342 9.86 -1.22 -19.42
C VAL A 342 11.05 -0.92 -20.35
N HIS A 343 10.80 -0.61 -21.62
CA HIS A 343 11.84 -0.35 -22.63
C HIS A 343 12.91 -1.45 -22.73
N GLY A 344 12.50 -2.69 -22.50
CA GLY A 344 13.42 -3.85 -22.49
C GLY A 344 14.44 -3.87 -21.34
N LYS A 345 14.34 -2.96 -20.36
CA LYS A 345 15.31 -2.87 -19.24
C LYS A 345 15.20 -4.01 -18.24
N ILE A 346 14.04 -4.62 -18.12
CA ILE A 346 13.80 -5.81 -17.30
C ILE A 346 13.03 -6.84 -18.12
N LYS A 347 13.23 -8.12 -17.84
CA LYS A 347 12.47 -9.20 -18.46
C LYS A 347 11.11 -9.31 -17.74
N THR A 348 10.02 -9.08 -18.45
CA THR A 348 8.68 -9.22 -17.90
C THR A 348 7.99 -10.47 -18.42
N ALA A 349 7.09 -11.02 -17.60
CA ALA A 349 6.17 -12.06 -18.02
C ALA A 349 4.84 -11.93 -17.29
N ALA A 350 3.78 -12.48 -17.89
CA ALA A 350 2.49 -12.59 -17.24
C ALA A 350 1.91 -14.00 -17.37
N LEU A 351 1.16 -14.42 -16.34
CA LEU A 351 0.32 -15.59 -16.34
C LEU A 351 -1.12 -15.14 -16.11
N MET A 352 -1.99 -15.48 -17.05
CA MET A 352 -3.42 -15.20 -17.00
C MET A 352 -4.18 -16.44 -16.52
N PHE A 353 -5.07 -16.26 -15.53
CA PHE A 353 -5.92 -17.34 -15.03
C PHE A 353 -7.39 -16.92 -14.89
N SER A 354 -8.24 -17.92 -14.73
CA SER A 354 -9.63 -17.83 -14.29
C SER A 354 -9.85 -18.78 -13.12
N ASN A 355 -10.71 -18.39 -12.18
CA ASN A 355 -11.08 -19.28 -11.08
C ASN A 355 -11.92 -20.48 -11.53
N VAL A 356 -12.52 -20.41 -12.73
CA VAL A 356 -13.37 -21.47 -13.30
C VAL A 356 -12.57 -22.41 -14.20
N TYR A 357 -11.65 -21.87 -15.00
CA TYR A 357 -10.97 -22.59 -16.08
C TYR A 357 -9.46 -22.82 -15.82
N GLY A 358 -8.95 -22.38 -14.68
CA GLY A 358 -7.52 -22.49 -14.39
C GLY A 358 -6.66 -21.55 -15.22
N ILE A 359 -5.48 -22.00 -15.62
CA ILE A 359 -4.56 -21.20 -16.45
C ILE A 359 -5.17 -21.03 -17.86
N LEU A 360 -5.31 -19.78 -18.28
CA LEU A 360 -5.86 -19.42 -19.59
C LEU A 360 -4.76 -19.11 -20.63
N GLY A 361 -3.63 -18.60 -20.18
CA GLY A 361 -2.53 -18.24 -21.08
C GLY A 361 -1.29 -17.74 -20.35
N LYS A 362 -0.17 -17.78 -21.05
CA LYS A 362 1.15 -17.38 -20.56
C LYS A 362 1.87 -16.56 -21.62
N THR A 363 2.55 -15.50 -21.21
CA THR A 363 3.45 -14.77 -22.12
C THR A 363 4.75 -15.55 -22.35
N LYS A 364 5.55 -15.13 -23.31
CA LYS A 364 6.75 -15.83 -23.80
C LYS A 364 7.70 -16.32 -22.72
N TYR A 365 7.95 -15.50 -21.69
CA TYR A 365 8.93 -15.83 -20.64
C TYR A 365 8.29 -16.36 -19.34
N ALA A 366 6.98 -16.62 -19.33
CA ALA A 366 6.27 -16.96 -18.10
C ALA A 366 6.82 -18.24 -17.45
N ASP A 367 7.03 -19.31 -18.22
CA ASP A 367 7.52 -20.59 -17.67
C ASP A 367 8.94 -20.45 -17.10
N GLU A 368 9.81 -19.68 -17.75
CA GLU A 368 11.14 -19.37 -17.24
C GLU A 368 11.07 -18.63 -15.90
N LEU A 369 10.25 -17.55 -15.82
CA LEU A 369 10.17 -16.74 -14.62
C LEU A 369 9.42 -17.46 -13.48
N ILE A 370 8.46 -18.33 -13.79
CA ILE A 370 7.80 -19.18 -12.79
C ILE A 370 8.83 -20.06 -12.06
N GLN A 371 9.83 -20.63 -12.78
CA GLN A 371 10.85 -21.46 -12.14
C GLN A 371 11.71 -20.68 -11.13
N LEU A 372 11.92 -19.37 -11.33
CA LEU A 372 12.68 -18.53 -10.40
C LEU A 372 11.95 -18.32 -9.06
N HIS A 373 10.64 -18.55 -9.01
CA HIS A 373 9.79 -18.38 -7.84
C HIS A 373 9.30 -19.70 -7.25
N LYS A 374 9.77 -20.85 -7.72
CA LYS A 374 9.45 -22.14 -7.08
C LYS A 374 10.13 -22.23 -5.72
N GLN A 375 9.42 -22.87 -4.78
CA GLN A 375 9.99 -23.18 -3.47
C GLN A 375 11.31 -23.94 -3.65
N LYS A 376 12.39 -23.44 -3.06
CA LYS A 376 13.68 -24.14 -3.09
C LYS A 376 13.59 -25.36 -2.21
N GLY A 377 13.37 -26.52 -2.83
CA GLY A 377 13.60 -27.84 -2.26
C GLY A 377 12.71 -28.21 -1.06
N VAL A 378 11.64 -28.93 -1.31
CA VAL A 378 11.22 -30.02 -0.44
C VAL A 378 11.78 -31.32 -1.02
#